data_c73d508547ff9200a45d73b31fac1d6f
#
_entry.id   c73d508547ff9200a45d73b31fac1d6f
#
_cell.length_a   1.000
_cell.length_b   1.000
_cell.length_c   1.000
_cell.angle_alpha   90.00
_cell.angle_beta   90.00
_cell.angle_gamma   90.00
#
_symmetry.space_group_name_H-M   'P 1'
#
loop_
_entity.id
_entity.type
_entity.pdbx_description
1 polymer ?
#
loop_
_entity_poly.entity_id
_entity_poly.type
_entity_poly.pdbx_seq_one_letter_code
_entity_poly.pdbx_strand_id
1 'polypeptide(L)' 'MNYHGAITQALVDELLAVVHKYEQTMLLPTALGCLDLVKAQLIQDHQEDDDD' A
#
# COMPACT_ATOMS: atom_id res chain seq x y z
N MET A 1 -12.32 -18.75 -7.92
CA MET A 1 -11.67 -18.54 -7.74
C MET A 1 -11.15 -17.57 -7.25
N ASN A 2 -10.44 -17.38 -6.77
CA ASN A 2 -9.97 -16.48 -6.18
C ASN A 2 -8.81 -15.93 -6.75
N TYR A 3 -8.73 -15.74 -8.02
CA TYR A 3 -7.64 -15.13 -8.65
C TYR A 3 -7.42 -13.77 -8.02
N HIS A 4 -8.49 -13.00 -7.86
CA HIS A 4 -8.35 -11.71 -7.24
C HIS A 4 -7.92 -11.83 -5.80
N GLY A 5 -8.37 -12.85 -5.13
CA GLY A 5 -7.98 -13.03 -3.75
C GLY A 5 -6.51 -13.32 -3.63
N ALA A 6 -5.97 -14.11 -4.54
CA ALA A 6 -4.55 -14.45 -4.48
C ALA A 6 -3.70 -13.23 -4.77
N ILE A 7 -4.10 -12.41 -5.74
CA ILE A 7 -3.33 -11.22 -6.05
C ILE A 7 -3.41 -10.23 -4.91
N THR A 8 -4.58 -10.09 -4.31
CA THR A 8 -4.75 -9.18 -3.19
C THR A 8 -3.87 -9.60 -2.03
N GLN A 9 -3.85 -10.90 -1.75
CA GLN A 9 -3.05 -11.37 -0.63
C GLN A 9 -1.56 -11.18 -0.90
N ALA A 10 -1.16 -11.39 -2.14
CA ALA A 10 0.25 -11.21 -2.49
C ALA A 10 0.67 -9.77 -2.28
N LEU A 11 -0.17 -8.83 -2.67
CA LEU A 11 0.15 -7.42 -2.49
C LEU A 11 0.23 -7.07 -1.01
N VAL A 12 -0.72 -7.56 -0.23
CA VAL A 12 -0.71 -7.29 1.20
C VAL A 12 0.57 -7.84 1.82
N ASP A 13 0.94 -9.07 1.45
CA ASP A 13 2.13 -9.68 2.01
C ASP A 13 3.38 -8.90 1.67
N GLU A 14 3.46 -8.41 0.45
CA GLU A 14 4.63 -7.65 0.06
C GLU A 14 4.69 -6.31 0.78
N LEU A 15 3.54 -5.67 0.93
CA LEU A 15 3.50 -4.41 1.65
C LEU A 15 3.89 -4.60 3.10
N LEU A 16 3.42 -5.68 3.71
CA LEU A 16 3.79 -5.97 5.08
C LEU A 16 5.29 -6.19 5.20
N ALA A 17 5.87 -6.89 4.24
CA ALA A 17 7.31 -7.14 4.29
C ALA A 17 8.08 -5.83 4.21
N VAL A 18 7.64 -4.92 3.37
CA VAL A 18 8.31 -3.64 3.24
C VAL A 18 8.18 -2.84 4.54
N VAL A 19 7.00 -2.81 5.12
CA VAL A 19 6.79 -2.06 6.35
C VAL A 19 7.66 -2.65 7.46
N HIS A 20 7.68 -3.98 7.56
CA HIS A 20 8.46 -4.62 8.61
C HIS A 20 9.94 -4.33 8.46
N LYS A 21 10.38 -4.16 7.23
CA LYS A 21 11.76 -3.85 7.00
C LYS A 21 12.15 -2.52 7.64
N TYR A 22 11.21 -1.60 7.74
CA TYR A 22 11.49 -0.29 8.27
C TYR A 22 11.09 -0.09 9.72
N GLU A 23 10.49 -1.10 10.32
CA GLU A 23 9.98 -0.93 11.67
C GLU A 23 11.04 -0.63 12.69
N GLN A 24 12.25 -1.03 12.41
CA GLN A 24 13.29 -0.76 13.36
C GLN A 24 13.74 0.68 13.35
N THR A 25 13.40 1.40 12.31
CA THR A 25 13.87 2.76 12.19
C THR A 25 12.74 3.77 12.28
N MET A 26 11.51 3.35 12.42
CA MET A 26 10.44 4.31 12.53
C MET A 26 9.34 3.74 13.39
N LEU A 27 8.58 4.65 13.98
CA LEU A 27 7.50 4.25 14.83
C LEU A 27 6.30 3.83 14.00
N LEU A 28 5.49 2.99 14.57
CA LEU A 28 4.34 2.48 13.86
C LEU A 28 3.39 3.59 13.36
N PRO A 29 3.07 4.59 14.17
CA PRO A 29 2.21 5.66 13.65
C PRO A 29 2.77 6.32 12.40
N THR A 30 4.09 6.46 12.34
CA THR A 30 4.72 7.05 11.16
C THR A 30 4.55 6.13 9.96
N ALA A 31 4.70 4.83 10.17
CA ALA A 31 4.51 3.89 9.08
C ALA A 31 3.08 3.92 8.57
N LEU A 32 2.13 4.01 9.47
CA LEU A 32 0.73 4.08 9.06
C LEU A 32 0.45 5.35 8.28
N GLY A 33 1.08 6.46 8.66
CA GLY A 33 0.94 7.69 7.92
C GLY A 33 1.52 7.58 6.52
N CYS A 34 2.64 6.87 6.40
CA CYS A 34 3.23 6.67 5.08
C CYS A 34 2.30 5.86 4.18
N LEU A 35 1.63 4.87 4.75
CA LEU A 35 0.69 4.09 3.96
C LEU A 35 -0.48 4.95 3.51
N ASP A 36 -0.90 5.89 4.33
CA ASP A 36 -1.96 6.79 3.94
C ASP A 36 -1.51 7.67 2.78
N LEU A 37 -0.27 8.12 2.80
CA LEU A 37 0.22 8.93 1.70
C LEU A 37 0.28 8.12 0.41
N VAL A 38 0.68 6.87 0.51
CA VAL A 38 0.71 6.01 -0.67
C VAL A 38 -0.70 5.84 -1.20
N LYS A 39 -1.65 5.63 -0.32
CA LYS A 39 -3.02 5.45 -0.74
C LYS A 39 -3.52 6.70 -1.46
N ALA A 40 -3.23 7.86 -0.91
CA ALA A 40 -3.66 9.11 -1.51
C ALA A 40 -3.03 9.28 -2.89
N GLN A 41 -1.76 8.93 -3.01
CA GLN A 41 -1.07 9.06 -4.28
C GLN A 41 -1.67 8.14 -5.34
N LEU A 42 -2.00 6.92 -4.95
CA LEU A 42 -2.58 5.99 -5.90
C LEU A 42 -3.95 6.46 -6.38
N ILE A 43 -4.71 7.02 -5.47
CA ILE A 43 -6.02 7.53 -5.84
C ILE A 43 -5.87 8.69 -6.81
N GLN A 44 -4.92 9.56 -6.55
CA GLN A 44 -4.70 10.68 -7.42
C GLN A 44 -4.24 10.24 -8.81
N ASP A 45 -3.32 9.29 -8.85
CA ASP A 45 -2.84 8.78 -10.12
C ASP A 45 -3.98 8.18 -10.93
N HIS A 46 -4.86 7.47 -10.27
CA HIS A 46 -5.96 6.85 -10.95
C HIS A 46 -6.93 7.89 -11.45
N GLN A 47 -7.15 8.93 -10.71
CA GLN A 47 -8.06 9.96 -11.15
C GLN A 47 -7.56 10.65 -12.39
N GLU A 48 -6.28 10.82 -12.47
CA GLU A 48 -5.75 11.43 -13.67
C GLU A 48 -5.95 10.58 -14.87
N ASP A 49 -5.79 9.26 -14.70
CA ASP A 49 -5.94 8.45 -15.81
C ASP A 49 -7.33 8.34 -16.18
N ASP A 50 -8.28 8.43 -15.28
CA ASP A 50 -9.53 8.11 -15.51
C ASP A 50 -10.27 9.13 -15.89
N ASP A 51 -9.87 10.16 -16.12
CA ASP A 51 -10.58 11.22 -16.28
C ASP A 51 -11.28 11.21 -17.40
N ASP A 52 -11.56 10.69 -17.98
CA ASP A 52 -12.26 10.77 -19.02
C ASP A 52 -13.42 10.63 -18.89
#